data_5fdfacf5ba9a8f45094b44958f0a90bd
#
_entry.id   5fdfacf5ba9a8f45094b44958f0a90bd
#
_cell.length_a   1.000
_cell.length_b   1.000
_cell.length_c   1.000
_cell.angle_alpha   90.00
_cell.angle_beta   90.00
_cell.angle_gamma   90.00
#
_symmetry.space_group_name_H-M   'P 1'
#
loop_
_entity.id
_entity.type
_entity.pdbx_description
1 polymer ?
#
loop_
_entity_poly.entity_id
_entity_poly.type
_entity_poly.pdbx_seq_one_letter_code
_entity_poly.pdbx_strand_id
1 'polypeptide(L)'
;MDYISRIIDTVIDRKMTAFNAVNIVGPKGCGKTRTAKERCETIIEFQDEDKREGYLAVAETAPKLLLKNKKPILFDEWQDAVKIWGAIRKDCDDNPDNVGEYYLTGSTSRKIDTPHTGTGRISELLMYPMTLFETMESNGSVSLSRIVEDDSYDIDGSTSDLSLEALFHIVCRGGWPRCMALKGEEAKLEIAKDYFRQIYQKDANAVDNVRRNPELVRTLLWSYVILEELFQSDRHNIVSLSLIDPGQR
;
A
#
# COMPACT_ATOMS: atom_id res chain seq x y z
N MET A 1 -9.92 -17.75 -0.69
CA MET A 1 -9.96 -16.84 0.48
C MET A 1 -10.89 -15.68 0.11
N ASP A 2 -11.88 -15.42 0.92
CA ASP A 2 -12.79 -14.30 0.72
C ASP A 2 -12.04 -12.98 0.89
N TYR A 3 -12.59 -11.92 0.32
CA TYR A 3 -12.01 -10.60 0.47
C TYR A 3 -12.18 -10.12 1.91
N ILE A 4 -11.08 -9.65 2.50
CA ILE A 4 -11.10 -9.00 3.81
C ILE A 4 -11.22 -7.50 3.55
N SER A 5 -12.29 -6.89 4.05
CA SER A 5 -12.52 -5.45 3.91
C SER A 5 -11.36 -4.65 4.49
N ARG A 6 -10.95 -3.61 3.77
CA ARG A 6 -9.81 -2.77 4.11
C ARG A 6 -10.30 -1.39 4.57
N ILE A 7 -9.56 -0.78 5.48
CA ILE A 7 -9.87 0.60 5.90
C ILE A 7 -9.87 1.56 4.71
N ILE A 8 -8.99 1.32 3.74
CA ILE A 8 -8.90 2.13 2.52
C ILE A 8 -10.14 2.02 1.62
N ASP A 9 -10.97 0.99 1.76
CA ASP A 9 -12.15 0.76 0.91
C ASP A 9 -13.10 1.95 0.91
N THR A 10 -13.41 2.49 2.08
CA THR A 10 -14.28 3.67 2.22
C THR A 10 -13.68 4.92 1.58
N VAL A 11 -12.34 5.03 1.60
CA VAL A 11 -11.63 6.16 0.98
C VAL A 11 -11.67 6.02 -0.55
N ILE A 12 -11.46 4.81 -1.07
CA ILE A 12 -11.56 4.50 -2.50
C ILE A 12 -12.96 4.85 -2.99
N ASP A 13 -14.01 4.31 -2.32
CA ASP A 13 -15.39 4.51 -2.73
C ASP A 13 -15.76 5.99 -2.75
N ARG A 14 -15.38 6.75 -1.73
CA ARG A 14 -15.56 8.22 -1.71
C ARG A 14 -14.80 8.93 -2.84
N LYS A 15 -13.57 8.51 -3.16
CA LYS A 15 -12.81 9.12 -4.25
C LYS A 15 -13.43 8.84 -5.62
N MET A 16 -13.98 7.65 -5.80
CA MET A 16 -14.63 7.26 -7.04
C MET A 16 -15.97 7.99 -7.29
N THR A 17 -16.51 8.72 -6.31
CA THR A 17 -17.64 9.65 -6.55
C THR A 17 -17.19 11.04 -7.03
N ALA A 18 -15.90 11.35 -6.97
CA ALA A 18 -15.36 12.68 -7.29
C ALA A 18 -14.34 12.67 -8.43
N PHE A 19 -13.72 11.53 -8.71
CA PHE A 19 -12.69 11.39 -9.74
C PHE A 19 -13.09 10.34 -10.76
N ASN A 20 -12.68 10.51 -12.01
CA ASN A 20 -12.90 9.53 -13.07
C ASN A 20 -12.09 8.25 -12.84
N ALA A 21 -10.92 8.39 -12.22
CA ALA A 21 -9.99 7.29 -11.96
C ALA A 21 -9.31 7.37 -10.60
N VAL A 22 -8.96 6.22 -10.04
CA VAL A 22 -8.11 6.08 -8.85
C VAL A 22 -6.90 5.21 -9.17
N ASN A 23 -5.70 5.71 -8.85
CA ASN A 23 -4.44 4.97 -8.92
C ASN A 23 -4.06 4.51 -7.51
N ILE A 24 -4.16 3.20 -7.25
CA ILE A 24 -3.80 2.58 -5.98
C ILE A 24 -2.33 2.18 -6.04
N VAL A 25 -1.49 2.90 -5.33
CA VAL A 25 -0.06 2.61 -5.21
C VAL A 25 0.27 2.02 -3.84
N GLY A 26 1.35 1.29 -3.73
CA GLY A 26 1.76 0.70 -2.44
C GLY A 26 2.74 -0.44 -2.61
N PRO A 27 3.29 -0.98 -1.50
CA PRO A 27 4.26 -2.07 -1.55
C PRO A 27 3.69 -3.31 -2.23
N LYS A 28 4.58 -4.12 -2.79
CA LYS A 28 4.21 -5.41 -3.41
C LYS A 28 3.51 -6.30 -2.38
N GLY A 29 2.47 -6.99 -2.81
CA GLY A 29 1.76 -7.94 -1.96
C GLY A 29 0.85 -7.35 -0.88
N CYS A 30 0.69 -6.01 -0.77
CA CYS A 30 -0.22 -5.39 0.22
C CYS A 30 -1.71 -5.53 -0.09
N GLY A 31 -2.07 -6.00 -1.30
CA GLY A 31 -3.45 -6.33 -1.68
C GLY A 31 -4.10 -5.40 -2.71
N LYS A 32 -3.36 -4.49 -3.36
CA LYS A 32 -3.89 -3.51 -4.34
C LYS A 32 -4.80 -4.13 -5.40
N THR A 33 -4.27 -5.09 -6.14
CA THR A 33 -5.00 -5.80 -7.20
C THR A 33 -6.29 -6.44 -6.67
N ARG A 34 -6.24 -7.11 -5.52
CA ARG A 34 -7.40 -7.75 -4.92
C ARG A 34 -8.47 -6.71 -4.54
N THR A 35 -8.08 -5.62 -3.90
CA THR A 35 -8.97 -4.53 -3.52
C THR A 35 -9.65 -3.87 -4.73
N ALA A 36 -8.90 -3.66 -5.82
CA ALA A 36 -9.46 -3.10 -7.05
C ALA A 36 -10.40 -4.09 -7.76
N LYS A 37 -10.06 -5.38 -7.80
CA LYS A 37 -10.89 -6.44 -8.45
C LYS A 37 -12.29 -6.54 -7.86
N GLU A 38 -12.48 -6.26 -6.57
CA GLU A 38 -13.80 -6.31 -5.93
C GLU A 38 -14.79 -5.25 -6.47
N ARG A 39 -14.28 -4.26 -7.22
CA ARG A 39 -15.03 -3.09 -7.70
C ARG A 39 -15.14 -2.99 -9.21
N CYS A 40 -14.47 -3.88 -9.93
CA CYS A 40 -14.33 -3.77 -11.38
C CYS A 40 -15.12 -4.85 -12.12
N GLU A 41 -15.76 -4.45 -13.23
CA GLU A 41 -16.43 -5.35 -14.16
C GLU A 41 -15.45 -5.94 -15.18
N THR A 42 -14.46 -5.16 -15.59
CA THR A 42 -13.40 -5.59 -16.52
C THR A 42 -12.04 -5.51 -15.84
N ILE A 43 -11.25 -6.55 -15.99
CA ILE A 43 -9.91 -6.66 -15.40
C ILE A 43 -8.91 -6.88 -16.55
N ILE A 44 -7.94 -5.96 -16.66
CA ILE A 44 -6.84 -6.01 -17.63
C ILE A 44 -5.54 -6.07 -16.83
N GLU A 45 -4.95 -7.27 -16.81
CA GLU A 45 -3.69 -7.54 -16.08
C GLU A 45 -2.54 -7.57 -17.09
N PHE A 46 -1.65 -6.57 -17.04
CA PHE A 46 -0.51 -6.49 -17.96
C PHE A 46 0.62 -7.48 -17.62
N GLN A 47 0.46 -8.25 -16.54
CA GLN A 47 1.39 -9.31 -16.16
C GLN A 47 0.79 -10.73 -16.30
N ASP A 48 -0.43 -10.87 -16.84
CA ASP A 48 -1.03 -12.15 -17.20
C ASP A 48 -0.31 -12.72 -18.43
N GLU A 49 0.52 -13.74 -18.26
CA GLU A 49 1.39 -14.29 -19.30
C GLU A 49 0.61 -14.69 -20.57
N ASP A 50 -0.62 -15.20 -20.42
CA ASP A 50 -1.45 -15.66 -21.56
C ASP A 50 -1.97 -14.50 -22.42
N LYS A 51 -2.16 -13.31 -21.84
CA LYS A 51 -2.78 -12.14 -22.51
C LYS A 51 -1.85 -10.95 -22.64
N ARG A 52 -0.71 -10.98 -21.96
CA ARG A 52 0.24 -9.88 -21.84
C ARG A 52 0.60 -9.25 -23.17
N GLU A 53 1.05 -10.06 -24.13
CA GLU A 53 1.50 -9.57 -25.44
C GLU A 53 0.38 -8.84 -26.18
N GLY A 54 -0.84 -9.41 -26.18
CA GLY A 54 -2.01 -8.79 -26.80
C GLY A 54 -2.39 -7.48 -26.15
N TYR A 55 -2.45 -7.43 -24.82
CA TYR A 55 -2.78 -6.20 -24.10
C TYR A 55 -1.72 -5.11 -24.29
N LEU A 56 -0.44 -5.45 -24.24
CA LEU A 56 0.64 -4.50 -24.45
C LEU A 56 0.64 -3.96 -25.89
N ALA A 57 0.42 -4.80 -26.90
CA ALA A 57 0.33 -4.38 -28.30
C ALA A 57 -0.83 -3.39 -28.52
N VAL A 58 -2.01 -3.67 -27.95
CA VAL A 58 -3.16 -2.76 -28.02
C VAL A 58 -2.90 -1.48 -27.22
N ALA A 59 -2.34 -1.58 -26.02
CA ALA A 59 -2.00 -0.42 -25.21
C ALA A 59 -0.99 0.51 -25.89
N GLU A 60 -0.07 -0.05 -26.68
CA GLU A 60 0.95 0.71 -27.42
C GLU A 60 0.38 1.41 -28.66
N THR A 61 -0.48 0.71 -29.43
CA THR A 61 -0.95 1.17 -30.76
C THR A 61 -2.30 1.89 -30.72
N ALA A 62 -3.23 1.42 -29.88
CA ALA A 62 -4.60 1.90 -29.83
C ALA A 62 -5.19 1.82 -28.39
N PRO A 63 -4.58 2.46 -27.37
CA PRO A 63 -4.97 2.31 -25.96
C PRO A 63 -6.44 2.61 -25.69
N LYS A 64 -7.06 3.50 -26.47
CA LYS A 64 -8.50 3.82 -26.34
C LYS A 64 -9.42 2.61 -26.59
N LEU A 65 -8.96 1.56 -27.27
CA LEU A 65 -9.77 0.35 -27.45
C LEU A 65 -9.97 -0.38 -26.12
N LEU A 66 -8.97 -0.37 -25.25
CA LEU A 66 -9.07 -0.99 -23.92
C LEU A 66 -10.06 -0.25 -23.02
N LEU A 67 -10.28 1.06 -23.23
CA LEU A 67 -11.21 1.87 -22.47
C LEU A 67 -12.69 1.63 -22.85
N LYS A 68 -12.95 0.94 -23.96
CA LYS A 68 -14.32 0.64 -24.44
C LYS A 68 -14.96 -0.57 -23.75
N ASN A 69 -14.21 -1.28 -22.92
CA ASN A 69 -14.74 -2.39 -22.14
C ASN A 69 -15.76 -1.92 -21.08
N LYS A 70 -16.50 -2.88 -20.54
CA LYS A 70 -17.50 -2.61 -19.49
C LYS A 70 -16.82 -2.03 -18.25
N LYS A 71 -17.30 -0.88 -17.81
CA LYS A 71 -16.78 -0.12 -16.66
C LYS A 71 -17.45 -0.54 -15.35
N PRO A 72 -16.77 -0.39 -14.20
CA PRO A 72 -15.40 0.09 -14.01
C PRO A 72 -14.34 -0.89 -14.53
N ILE A 73 -13.22 -0.36 -15.04
CA ILE A 73 -12.10 -1.13 -15.59
C ILE A 73 -10.88 -1.04 -14.66
N LEU A 74 -10.30 -2.18 -14.33
CA LEU A 74 -9.00 -2.26 -13.67
C LEU A 74 -7.88 -2.42 -14.72
N PHE A 75 -6.88 -1.56 -14.63
CA PHE A 75 -5.59 -1.70 -15.31
C PHE A 75 -4.53 -2.07 -14.26
N ASP A 76 -4.28 -3.36 -14.10
CA ASP A 76 -3.33 -3.88 -13.10
C ASP A 76 -1.89 -3.81 -13.61
N GLU A 77 -1.01 -3.26 -12.77
CA GLU A 77 0.40 -2.97 -13.10
C GLU A 77 0.52 -2.09 -14.37
N TRP A 78 -0.29 -1.01 -14.42
CA TRP A 78 -0.38 -0.10 -15.56
C TRP A 78 0.95 0.49 -16.03
N GLN A 79 1.98 0.53 -15.16
CA GLN A 79 3.31 1.00 -15.50
C GLN A 79 4.01 0.17 -16.59
N ASP A 80 3.55 -1.05 -16.85
CA ASP A 80 4.02 -1.86 -17.96
C ASP A 80 3.42 -1.40 -19.30
N ALA A 81 2.37 -0.56 -19.25
CA ALA A 81 1.64 -0.01 -20.40
C ALA A 81 1.40 1.50 -20.24
N VAL A 82 2.46 2.30 -20.14
CA VAL A 82 2.43 3.73 -19.75
C VAL A 82 1.47 4.58 -20.60
N LYS A 83 1.23 4.25 -21.87
CA LYS A 83 0.29 4.98 -22.74
C LYS A 83 -1.16 4.91 -22.26
N ILE A 84 -1.52 3.92 -21.44
CA ILE A 84 -2.85 3.83 -20.82
C ILE A 84 -3.13 5.04 -19.94
N TRP A 85 -2.14 5.53 -19.19
CA TRP A 85 -2.29 6.74 -18.36
C TRP A 85 -2.75 7.95 -19.20
N GLY A 86 -2.08 8.19 -20.32
CA GLY A 86 -2.44 9.27 -21.24
C GLY A 86 -3.82 9.11 -21.88
N ALA A 87 -4.20 7.86 -22.22
CA ALA A 87 -5.50 7.54 -22.78
C ALA A 87 -6.64 7.78 -21.78
N ILE A 88 -6.48 7.30 -20.53
CA ILE A 88 -7.45 7.55 -19.44
C ILE A 88 -7.57 9.04 -19.17
N ARG A 89 -6.43 9.75 -19.02
CA ARG A 89 -6.47 11.20 -18.79
C ARG A 89 -7.25 11.93 -19.90
N LYS A 90 -7.01 11.54 -21.16
CA LYS A 90 -7.72 12.15 -22.29
C LYS A 90 -9.22 11.81 -22.27
N ASP A 91 -9.58 10.58 -21.92
CA ASP A 91 -10.99 10.17 -21.79
C ASP A 91 -11.70 10.96 -20.66
N CYS A 92 -11.02 11.18 -19.52
CA CYS A 92 -11.51 12.05 -18.45
C CYS A 92 -11.73 13.50 -18.91
N ASP A 93 -10.85 14.03 -19.77
CA ASP A 93 -11.01 15.38 -20.32
C ASP A 93 -12.19 15.46 -21.30
N ASP A 94 -12.39 14.42 -22.09
CA ASP A 94 -13.48 14.33 -23.07
C ASP A 94 -14.86 14.05 -22.41
N ASN A 95 -14.85 13.42 -21.21
CA ASN A 95 -16.04 12.99 -20.47
C ASN A 95 -15.93 13.34 -18.97
N PRO A 96 -15.93 14.62 -18.60
CA PRO A 96 -15.63 15.05 -17.22
C PRO A 96 -16.66 14.59 -16.18
N ASP A 97 -17.91 14.33 -16.60
CA ASP A 97 -18.99 13.92 -15.72
C ASP A 97 -18.96 12.39 -15.40
N ASN A 98 -18.12 11.63 -16.09
CA ASN A 98 -18.01 10.20 -15.94
C ASN A 98 -17.05 9.87 -14.79
N VAL A 99 -17.52 9.90 -13.56
CA VAL A 99 -16.73 9.51 -12.37
C VAL A 99 -16.76 8.00 -12.15
N GLY A 100 -15.74 7.49 -11.46
CA GLY A 100 -15.72 6.10 -11.00
C GLY A 100 -15.46 5.03 -12.09
N GLU A 101 -14.86 5.38 -13.21
CA GLU A 101 -14.74 4.48 -14.36
C GLU A 101 -13.47 3.64 -14.39
N TYR A 102 -12.37 4.12 -13.78
CA TYR A 102 -11.06 3.48 -13.93
C TYR A 102 -10.35 3.25 -12.61
N TYR A 103 -9.83 2.07 -12.45
CA TYR A 103 -8.89 1.69 -11.39
C TYR A 103 -7.54 1.38 -12.01
N LEU A 104 -6.48 1.94 -11.43
CA LEU A 104 -5.11 1.61 -11.77
C LEU A 104 -4.42 1.06 -10.53
N THR A 105 -3.57 0.06 -10.71
CA THR A 105 -2.71 -0.40 -9.63
C THR A 105 -1.26 -0.40 -10.09
N GLY A 106 -0.37 -0.03 -9.19
CA GLY A 106 1.06 -0.01 -9.46
C GLY A 106 1.90 -0.15 -8.19
N SER A 107 3.11 -0.65 -8.37
CA SER A 107 4.09 -0.75 -7.29
C SER A 107 4.80 0.59 -7.05
N THR A 108 4.98 0.98 -5.79
CA THR A 108 5.76 2.18 -5.40
C THR A 108 7.25 2.06 -5.71
N SER A 109 7.74 0.87 -6.06
CA SER A 109 9.15 0.62 -6.32
C SER A 109 9.68 1.18 -7.65
N ARG A 110 8.79 1.66 -8.54
CA ARG A 110 9.18 2.25 -9.83
C ARG A 110 8.74 3.70 -9.91
N LYS A 111 9.70 4.60 -10.12
CA LYS A 111 9.39 5.97 -10.53
C LYS A 111 9.01 5.94 -12.00
N ILE A 112 7.79 6.38 -12.32
CA ILE A 112 7.28 6.40 -13.69
C ILE A 112 7.23 7.86 -14.13
N ASP A 113 7.96 8.17 -15.20
CA ASP A 113 7.83 9.47 -15.87
C ASP A 113 6.57 9.44 -16.75
N THR A 114 5.49 9.97 -16.20
CA THR A 114 4.30 10.24 -17.00
C THR A 114 4.44 11.61 -17.67
N PRO A 115 4.13 11.72 -18.97
CA PRO A 115 4.28 13.00 -19.70
C PRO A 115 3.34 14.10 -19.18
N HIS A 116 2.34 13.73 -18.37
CA HIS A 116 1.37 14.65 -17.78
C HIS A 116 0.93 14.17 -16.40
N THR A 117 0.68 15.11 -15.50
CA THR A 117 0.07 14.81 -14.19
C THR A 117 -1.41 14.42 -14.38
N GLY A 118 -1.89 13.54 -13.49
CA GLY A 118 -3.32 13.14 -13.44
C GLY A 118 -4.18 14.12 -12.64
N THR A 119 -3.64 15.27 -12.23
CA THR A 119 -4.29 16.20 -11.29
C THR A 119 -5.72 16.56 -11.71
N GLY A 120 -6.66 16.38 -10.79
CA GLY A 120 -8.09 16.65 -10.99
C GLY A 120 -8.87 15.56 -11.73
N ARG A 121 -8.22 14.52 -12.29
CA ARG A 121 -8.85 13.41 -13.05
C ARG A 121 -8.57 12.06 -12.42
N ILE A 122 -7.30 11.82 -12.08
CA ILE A 122 -6.81 10.58 -11.50
C ILE A 122 -6.35 10.88 -10.08
N SER A 123 -7.01 10.31 -9.08
CA SER A 123 -6.60 10.44 -7.69
C SER A 123 -5.64 9.33 -7.31
N GLU A 124 -4.50 9.67 -6.71
CA GLU A 124 -3.59 8.68 -6.17
C GLU A 124 -3.91 8.34 -4.71
N LEU A 125 -3.85 7.07 -4.37
CA LEU A 125 -4.06 6.53 -3.04
C LEU A 125 -2.94 5.56 -2.67
N LEU A 126 -2.27 5.84 -1.55
CA LEU A 126 -1.27 4.93 -0.98
C LEU A 126 -1.96 3.88 -0.13
N MET A 127 -1.79 2.61 -0.50
CA MET A 127 -2.29 1.46 0.23
C MET A 127 -1.15 0.80 1.01
N TYR A 128 -1.34 0.66 2.31
CA TYR A 128 -0.41 -0.01 3.21
C TYR A 128 -0.76 -1.50 3.39
N PRO A 129 0.14 -2.32 3.96
CA PRO A 129 -0.22 -3.63 4.49
C PRO A 129 -1.36 -3.54 5.50
N MET A 130 -1.92 -4.70 5.88
CA MET A 130 -3.07 -4.76 6.79
C MET A 130 -2.70 -4.29 8.20
N THR A 131 -3.62 -3.56 8.80
CA THR A 131 -3.57 -3.16 10.21
C THR A 131 -4.02 -4.31 11.12
N LEU A 132 -3.79 -4.20 12.43
CA LEU A 132 -4.30 -5.16 13.43
C LEU A 132 -5.83 -5.24 13.42
N PHE A 133 -6.50 -4.13 13.09
CA PHE A 133 -7.95 -4.11 12.97
C PHE A 133 -8.44 -4.92 11.76
N GLU A 134 -7.82 -4.76 10.60
CA GLU A 134 -8.15 -5.51 9.38
C GLU A 134 -7.81 -7.00 9.49
N THR A 135 -6.81 -7.36 10.29
CA THR A 135 -6.45 -8.77 10.56
C THR A 135 -7.26 -9.39 11.70
N MET A 136 -8.20 -8.65 12.29
CA MET A 136 -9.04 -9.08 13.41
C MET A 136 -8.25 -9.39 14.70
N GLU A 137 -7.08 -8.82 14.84
CA GLU A 137 -6.20 -8.97 16.01
C GLU A 137 -6.34 -7.80 16.99
N SER A 138 -6.92 -6.69 16.55
CA SER A 138 -7.35 -5.59 17.43
C SER A 138 -8.82 -5.78 17.81
N ASN A 139 -9.15 -5.63 19.08
CA ASN A 139 -10.53 -5.62 19.57
C ASN A 139 -11.28 -4.31 19.28
N GLY A 140 -10.59 -3.29 18.72
CA GLY A 140 -11.20 -2.01 18.37
C GLY A 140 -11.68 -1.16 19.56
N SER A 141 -11.22 -1.45 20.79
CA SER A 141 -11.62 -0.74 22.00
C SER A 141 -11.26 0.76 21.97
N VAL A 142 -10.19 1.11 21.26
CA VAL A 142 -9.78 2.51 21.05
C VAL A 142 -9.95 2.91 19.59
N SER A 143 -10.66 4.00 19.33
CA SER A 143 -10.90 4.56 18.00
C SER A 143 -10.42 6.01 17.95
N LEU A 144 -9.46 6.28 17.03
CA LEU A 144 -8.96 7.65 16.82
C LEU A 144 -10.04 8.60 16.31
N SER A 145 -10.96 8.14 15.45
CA SER A 145 -12.08 8.98 14.99
C SER A 145 -12.98 9.37 16.14
N ARG A 146 -13.31 8.44 17.05
CA ARG A 146 -14.13 8.75 18.22
C ARG A 146 -13.43 9.70 19.19
N ILE A 147 -12.12 9.60 19.36
CA ILE A 147 -11.36 10.56 20.19
C ILE A 147 -11.48 11.99 19.63
N VAL A 148 -11.55 12.14 18.31
CA VAL A 148 -11.65 13.46 17.66
C VAL A 148 -13.10 13.98 17.60
N GLU A 149 -14.08 13.09 17.49
CA GLU A 149 -15.48 13.44 17.24
C GLU A 149 -16.31 13.56 18.53
N ASP A 150 -15.85 12.95 19.63
CA ASP A 150 -16.61 12.82 20.87
C ASP A 150 -15.71 13.16 22.08
N ASP A 151 -15.82 14.38 22.57
CA ASP A 151 -15.07 14.88 23.73
C ASP A 151 -15.34 14.08 25.03
N SER A 152 -16.43 13.30 25.07
CA SER A 152 -16.79 12.43 26.20
C SER A 152 -16.25 11.00 26.06
N TYR A 153 -15.59 10.67 24.96
CA TYR A 153 -15.06 9.33 24.72
C TYR A 153 -13.82 9.08 25.58
N ASP A 154 -14.00 8.28 26.61
CA ASP A 154 -12.95 7.89 27.54
C ASP A 154 -12.27 6.59 27.06
N ILE A 155 -10.95 6.60 27.08
CA ILE A 155 -10.10 5.44 26.76
C ILE A 155 -9.49 4.79 27.99
N ASP A 156 -9.70 5.39 29.19
CA ASP A 156 -9.16 4.84 30.42
C ASP A 156 -9.74 3.45 30.70
N GLY A 157 -8.87 2.52 31.08
CA GLY A 157 -9.24 1.12 31.29
C GLY A 157 -9.41 0.29 30.02
N SER A 158 -9.15 0.86 28.82
CA SER A 158 -9.13 0.07 27.60
C SER A 158 -8.00 -0.96 27.64
N THR A 159 -8.33 -2.21 27.27
CA THR A 159 -7.40 -3.34 27.28
C THR A 159 -7.27 -3.97 25.92
N SER A 160 -6.18 -4.66 25.68
CA SER A 160 -5.96 -5.50 24.50
C SER A 160 -5.92 -6.97 24.90
N ASP A 161 -6.51 -7.82 24.08
CA ASP A 161 -6.46 -9.28 24.27
C ASP A 161 -5.12 -9.87 23.76
N LEU A 162 -4.27 -9.05 23.11
CA LEU A 162 -2.96 -9.46 22.64
C LEU A 162 -1.94 -9.52 23.78
N SER A 163 -1.29 -10.66 23.96
CA SER A 163 -0.09 -10.75 24.77
C SER A 163 1.08 -9.99 24.11
N LEU A 164 2.05 -9.58 24.92
CA LEU A 164 3.24 -8.91 24.40
C LEU A 164 4.02 -9.82 23.42
N GLU A 165 4.09 -11.12 23.70
CA GLU A 165 4.72 -12.11 22.81
C GLU A 165 3.99 -12.19 21.47
N ALA A 166 2.65 -12.26 21.46
CA ALA A 166 1.85 -12.23 20.25
C ALA A 166 2.07 -10.93 19.45
N LEU A 167 2.15 -9.79 20.12
CA LEU A 167 2.41 -8.51 19.48
C LEU A 167 3.79 -8.50 18.80
N PHE A 168 4.84 -8.97 19.45
CA PHE A 168 6.17 -9.07 18.84
C PHE A 168 6.15 -9.97 17.61
N HIS A 169 5.46 -11.12 17.69
CA HIS A 169 5.32 -12.01 16.54
C HIS A 169 4.63 -11.32 15.36
N ILE A 170 3.53 -10.61 15.62
CA ILE A 170 2.77 -9.87 14.62
C ILE A 170 3.64 -8.78 13.95
N VAL A 171 4.41 -8.03 14.72
CA VAL A 171 5.35 -7.03 14.20
C VAL A 171 6.37 -7.68 13.27
N CYS A 172 6.94 -8.83 13.66
CA CYS A 172 7.93 -9.54 12.84
C CYS A 172 7.35 -10.09 11.52
N ARG A 173 6.12 -10.63 11.53
CA ARG A 173 5.50 -11.17 10.31
C ARG A 173 4.95 -10.09 9.37
N GLY A 174 4.65 -8.90 9.91
CA GLY A 174 4.02 -7.80 9.19
C GLY A 174 2.54 -8.04 8.83
N GLY A 175 1.92 -7.04 8.21
CA GLY A 175 0.50 -7.04 7.82
C GLY A 175 0.24 -7.53 6.39
N TRP A 176 0.96 -8.51 5.89
CA TRP A 176 0.79 -9.02 4.53
C TRP A 176 -0.48 -9.89 4.44
N PRO A 177 -1.44 -9.60 3.52
CA PRO A 177 -2.67 -10.39 3.36
C PRO A 177 -2.43 -11.89 3.21
N ARG A 178 -1.32 -12.28 2.57
CA ARG A 178 -0.97 -13.69 2.42
C ARG A 178 -0.74 -14.39 3.76
N CYS A 179 -0.26 -13.69 4.79
CA CYS A 179 -0.07 -14.26 6.13
C CYS A 179 -1.40 -14.71 6.75
N MET A 180 -2.51 -14.07 6.37
CA MET A 180 -3.85 -14.43 6.87
C MET A 180 -4.36 -15.77 6.31
N ALA A 181 -3.84 -16.19 5.16
CA ALA A 181 -4.18 -17.48 4.54
C ALA A 181 -3.37 -18.66 5.07
N LEU A 182 -2.29 -18.41 5.83
CA LEU A 182 -1.36 -19.45 6.28
C LEU A 182 -1.71 -19.92 7.68
N LYS A 183 -1.57 -21.23 7.88
CA LYS A 183 -1.62 -21.87 9.20
C LYS A 183 -0.19 -22.05 9.71
N GLY A 184 0.03 -21.71 10.98
CA GLY A 184 1.34 -21.82 11.64
C GLY A 184 2.18 -20.56 11.55
N GLU A 185 2.76 -20.21 12.70
CA GLU A 185 3.44 -18.92 12.88
C GLU A 185 4.78 -18.86 12.14
N GLU A 186 5.51 -19.97 12.06
CA GLU A 186 6.76 -20.05 11.29
C GLU A 186 6.56 -19.76 9.80
N ALA A 187 5.48 -20.31 9.20
CA ALA A 187 5.16 -20.07 7.79
C ALA A 187 4.84 -18.59 7.50
N LYS A 188 4.22 -17.90 8.46
CA LYS A 188 3.95 -16.46 8.35
C LYS A 188 5.24 -15.64 8.40
N LEU A 189 6.18 -16.01 9.28
CA LEU A 189 7.48 -15.34 9.37
C LEU A 189 8.34 -15.53 8.10
N GLU A 190 8.24 -16.67 7.43
CA GLU A 190 8.96 -16.90 6.18
C GLU A 190 8.53 -15.91 5.07
N ILE A 191 7.26 -15.49 5.05
CA ILE A 191 6.80 -14.45 4.12
C ILE A 191 7.57 -13.13 4.35
N ALA A 192 7.71 -12.70 5.60
CA ALA A 192 8.43 -11.46 5.93
C ALA A 192 9.92 -11.57 5.60
N LYS A 193 10.55 -12.72 5.91
CA LYS A 193 11.96 -12.98 5.59
C LYS A 193 12.22 -12.95 4.07
N ASP A 194 11.34 -13.58 3.28
CA ASP A 194 11.46 -13.59 1.83
C ASP A 194 11.24 -12.19 1.25
N TYR A 195 10.25 -11.46 1.77
CA TYR A 195 10.01 -10.07 1.37
C TYR A 195 11.24 -9.18 1.63
N PHE A 196 11.85 -9.28 2.82
CA PHE A 196 13.07 -8.56 3.15
C PHE A 196 14.22 -8.94 2.19
N ARG A 197 14.36 -10.25 1.87
CA ARG A 197 15.36 -10.71 0.89
C ARG A 197 15.14 -10.10 -0.49
N GLN A 198 13.89 -9.99 -0.95
CA GLN A 198 13.58 -9.40 -2.24
C GLN A 198 13.93 -7.91 -2.30
N ILE A 199 13.73 -7.16 -1.21
CA ILE A 199 14.09 -5.75 -1.13
C ILE A 199 15.56 -5.54 -1.48
N TYR A 200 16.49 -6.22 -0.80
CA TYR A 200 17.91 -5.98 -1.02
C TYR A 200 18.48 -6.71 -2.25
N GLN A 201 17.86 -7.80 -2.71
CA GLN A 201 18.34 -8.52 -3.89
C GLN A 201 17.81 -7.96 -5.22
N LYS A 202 16.59 -7.45 -5.25
CA LYS A 202 15.90 -7.06 -6.49
C LYS A 202 15.41 -5.62 -6.47
N ASP A 203 14.59 -5.25 -5.48
CA ASP A 203 13.84 -3.99 -5.51
C ASP A 203 14.75 -2.77 -5.38
N ALA A 204 15.83 -2.85 -4.60
CA ALA A 204 16.82 -1.78 -4.47
C ALA A 204 17.48 -1.37 -5.79
N ASN A 205 17.58 -2.29 -6.76
CA ASN A 205 18.09 -2.00 -8.10
C ASN A 205 17.02 -1.44 -9.04
N ALA A 206 15.74 -1.72 -8.77
CA ALA A 206 14.63 -1.30 -9.63
C ALA A 206 14.22 0.16 -9.44
N VAL A 207 14.67 0.81 -8.35
CA VAL A 207 14.29 2.19 -8.01
C VAL A 207 14.80 3.19 -9.05
N ASP A 208 16.04 3.03 -9.49
CA ASP A 208 16.75 3.98 -10.37
C ASP A 208 17.62 3.27 -11.44
N ASN A 209 17.42 1.96 -11.62
CA ASN A 209 18.18 1.10 -12.54
C ASN A 209 19.69 1.05 -12.24
N VAL A 210 20.13 1.46 -11.05
CA VAL A 210 21.52 1.37 -10.61
C VAL A 210 21.78 0.00 -10.00
N ARG A 211 22.74 -0.73 -10.54
CA ARG A 211 23.13 -2.04 -10.03
C ARG A 211 23.89 -1.90 -8.71
N ARG A 212 23.29 -2.34 -7.63
CA ARG A 212 23.86 -2.33 -6.27
C ARG A 212 24.34 -3.72 -5.85
N ASN A 213 25.34 -3.77 -4.99
CA ASN A 213 25.73 -5.02 -4.35
C ASN A 213 24.68 -5.37 -3.26
N PRO A 214 23.99 -6.51 -3.35
CA PRO A 214 22.93 -6.89 -2.40
C PRO A 214 23.44 -6.95 -0.94
N GLU A 215 24.67 -7.42 -0.70
CA GLU A 215 25.22 -7.52 0.65
C GLU A 215 25.49 -6.15 1.27
N LEU A 216 25.90 -5.16 0.47
CA LEU A 216 26.04 -3.78 0.95
C LEU A 216 24.68 -3.17 1.28
N VAL A 217 23.66 -3.41 0.46
CA VAL A 217 22.27 -2.95 0.73
C VAL A 217 21.76 -3.60 2.02
N ARG A 218 21.94 -4.90 2.17
CA ARG A 218 21.56 -5.63 3.39
C ARG A 218 22.26 -5.05 4.62
N THR A 219 23.57 -4.82 4.55
CA THR A 219 24.35 -4.24 5.66
C THR A 219 23.86 -2.83 6.00
N LEU A 220 23.57 -2.01 4.99
CA LEU A 220 23.03 -0.66 5.19
C LEU A 220 21.69 -0.69 5.91
N LEU A 221 20.77 -1.57 5.50
CA LEU A 221 19.46 -1.74 6.16
C LEU A 221 19.60 -2.16 7.63
N TRP A 222 20.51 -3.11 7.92
CA TRP A 222 20.80 -3.50 9.30
C TRP A 222 21.41 -2.35 10.12
N SER A 223 22.35 -1.61 9.54
CA SER A 223 22.96 -0.46 10.21
C SER A 223 21.93 0.62 10.55
N TYR A 224 20.96 0.84 9.65
CA TYR A 224 19.88 1.78 9.88
C TYR A 224 19.00 1.39 11.09
N VAL A 225 18.61 0.12 11.19
CA VAL A 225 17.83 -0.39 12.33
C VAL A 225 18.60 -0.20 13.65
N ILE A 226 19.89 -0.55 13.70
CA ILE A 226 20.73 -0.40 14.91
C ILE A 226 20.86 1.09 15.29
N LEU A 227 21.06 1.97 14.32
CA LEU A 227 21.15 3.41 14.59
C LEU A 227 19.82 3.98 15.12
N GLU A 228 18.70 3.55 14.60
CA GLU A 228 17.39 3.99 15.11
C GLU A 228 17.17 3.57 16.56
N GLU A 229 17.56 2.37 16.95
CA GLU A 229 17.51 1.92 18.35
C GLU A 229 18.40 2.78 19.26
N LEU A 230 19.62 3.12 18.81
CA LEU A 230 20.53 3.99 19.58
C LEU A 230 19.95 5.41 19.74
N PHE A 231 19.39 5.99 18.69
CA PHE A 231 18.78 7.32 18.76
C PHE A 231 17.50 7.36 19.60
N GLN A 232 16.74 6.27 19.65
CA GLN A 232 15.57 6.17 20.55
C GLN A 232 16.01 6.05 22.01
N SER A 233 17.06 5.30 22.31
CA SER A 233 17.63 5.22 23.66
C SER A 233 18.09 6.60 24.16
N ASP A 234 18.74 7.40 23.33
CA ASP A 234 19.17 8.74 23.67
C ASP A 234 18.00 9.71 23.88
N ARG A 235 16.92 9.60 23.10
CA ARG A 235 15.68 10.39 23.30
C ARG A 235 15.02 10.09 24.64
N HIS A 236 14.99 8.85 25.09
CA HIS A 236 14.50 8.49 26.42
C HIS A 236 15.35 9.11 27.53
N ASN A 237 16.64 9.14 27.37
CA ASN A 237 17.55 9.80 28.32
C ASN A 237 17.39 11.32 28.33
N ILE A 238 17.14 11.96 27.20
CA ILE A 238 16.89 13.41 27.09
C ILE A 238 15.54 13.76 27.72
N VAL A 239 14.48 12.96 27.50
CA VAL A 239 13.16 13.19 28.10
C VAL A 239 13.21 12.98 29.61
N SER A 240 13.95 11.99 30.13
CA SER A 240 14.14 11.79 31.56
C SER A 240 14.95 12.91 32.22
N LEU A 241 15.90 13.51 31.51
CA LEU A 241 16.65 14.67 31.99
C LEU A 241 15.86 15.99 32.00
N SER A 242 14.86 16.13 31.10
CA SER A 242 13.98 17.30 31.06
C SER A 242 12.86 17.28 32.11
N LEU A 243 12.63 16.14 32.77
CA LEU A 243 11.67 15.99 33.88
C LEU A 243 12.31 16.17 35.28
N ILE A 244 13.62 16.42 35.36
CA ILE A 244 14.26 16.80 36.59
C ILE A 244 14.10 18.31 36.76
N ASP A 245 13.23 18.68 37.71
CA ASP A 245 12.83 20.04 38.10
C ASP A 245 14.06 20.96 38.28
N PRO A 246 14.13 22.14 37.64
CA PRO A 246 15.20 23.12 37.86
C PRO A 246 15.06 23.91 39.19
N GLY A 247 14.25 23.47 40.14
CA GLY A 247 13.89 24.18 41.37
C GLY A 247 14.70 23.86 42.61
N GLN A 248 15.81 23.13 42.56
CA GLN A 248 16.73 22.96 43.71
C GLN A 248 18.13 23.45 43.38
N ARG A 249 18.33 24.73 43.51
CA ARG A 249 19.62 25.36 43.87
C ARG A 249 19.38 26.45 44.88
#